data_567c39971ff71eedb044e15494c416fc
#
_entry.id   567c39971ff71eedb044e15494c416fc
#
_cell.length_a   1.000
_cell.length_b   1.000
_cell.length_c   1.000
_cell.angle_alpha   90.00
_cell.angle_beta   90.00
_cell.angle_gamma   90.00
#
_symmetry.space_group_name_H-M   'P 1'
#
loop_
_entity.id
_entity.type
_entity.pdbx_description
1 polymer ?
#
loop_
_entity_poly.entity_id
_entity_poly.type
_entity_poly.pdbx_seq_one_letter_code
_entity_poly.pdbx_strand_id
1 'polypeptide(L)'
;MGGLVPLGDDIKQMVLDNYAAGQSWIDLSTYDDENGNEQFNAIFFRTNVKSLVWYSPDNFEDNGYEVPSSMEELMALTEQMASDGNTPWCIGLGSGAATGWPATDWMEDIMLRTHSPDVYDMWVSNEMPFNDPRVLEAMDFFGSIALNDSYVNGGSKAVATTDFRDAPNGLFTSPAECMMHRQASFIPAFFPEGVEAGVDYDFFYFPAFAGKDLGTPVLGA
;
A
#
# COMPACT_ATOMS: atom_id res chain seq x y z
N MET A 1 -16.23 -23.68 -3.05
CA MET A 1 -15.41 -23.44 -4.26
C MET A 1 -15.08 -24.78 -4.92
N GLY A 2 -15.96 -25.29 -5.77
CA GLY A 2 -15.89 -26.65 -6.31
C GLY A 2 -14.86 -26.92 -7.42
N GLY A 3 -13.70 -26.32 -7.38
CA GLY A 3 -12.68 -26.54 -8.41
C GLY A 3 -11.24 -26.65 -7.87
N LEU A 4 -11.06 -26.53 -6.57
CA LEU A 4 -9.75 -26.68 -5.94
C LEU A 4 -9.55 -28.11 -5.44
N VAL A 5 -8.33 -28.60 -5.54
CA VAL A 5 -7.92 -29.90 -5.00
C VAL A 5 -7.19 -29.64 -3.68
N PRO A 6 -7.61 -30.26 -2.59
CA PRO A 6 -6.92 -30.12 -1.31
C PRO A 6 -5.46 -30.57 -1.41
N LEU A 7 -4.58 -29.81 -0.77
CA LEU A 7 -3.18 -30.15 -0.63
C LEU A 7 -2.96 -31.11 0.55
N GLY A 8 -1.95 -31.97 0.45
CA GLY A 8 -1.65 -32.94 1.48
C GLY A 8 -0.98 -32.36 2.72
N ASP A 9 -0.99 -33.13 3.80
CA ASP A 9 -0.37 -32.73 5.08
C ASP A 9 1.15 -32.52 4.97
N ASP A 10 1.82 -33.16 4.01
CA ASP A 10 3.23 -32.94 3.69
C ASP A 10 3.51 -31.52 3.20
N ILE A 11 2.63 -30.98 2.37
CA ILE A 11 2.71 -29.59 1.90
C ILE A 11 2.40 -28.62 3.05
N LYS A 12 1.38 -28.93 3.87
CA LYS A 12 1.04 -28.15 5.05
C LYS A 12 2.24 -28.06 6.01
N GLN A 13 2.90 -29.18 6.28
CA GLN A 13 4.09 -29.22 7.13
C GLN A 13 5.26 -28.42 6.52
N MET A 14 5.45 -28.50 5.20
CA MET A 14 6.47 -27.71 4.51
C MET A 14 6.24 -26.20 4.69
N VAL A 15 5.01 -25.73 4.67
CA VAL A 15 4.67 -24.31 4.95
C VAL A 15 5.03 -23.96 6.40
N LEU A 16 4.65 -24.81 7.36
CA LEU A 16 4.98 -24.59 8.78
C LEU A 16 6.48 -24.52 9.04
N ASP A 17 7.27 -25.34 8.35
CA ASP A 17 8.71 -25.44 8.56
C ASP A 17 9.50 -24.31 7.90
N ASN A 18 8.97 -23.69 6.86
CA ASN A 18 9.73 -22.75 6.03
C ASN A 18 9.25 -21.28 6.11
N TYR A 19 8.06 -21.02 6.63
CA TYR A 19 7.52 -19.66 6.74
C TYR A 19 7.44 -19.24 8.20
N ALA A 20 7.99 -18.10 8.56
CA ALA A 20 7.99 -17.59 9.93
C ALA A 20 6.57 -17.45 10.54
N ALA A 21 5.56 -17.11 9.73
CA ALA A 21 4.16 -17.06 10.11
C ALA A 21 3.38 -18.26 9.54
N GLY A 22 3.97 -19.45 9.55
CA GLY A 22 3.47 -20.64 8.86
C GLY A 22 2.00 -20.95 9.11
N GLN A 23 1.52 -20.85 10.36
CA GLN A 23 0.12 -21.09 10.69
C GLN A 23 -0.81 -20.06 10.04
N SER A 24 -0.45 -18.77 10.06
CA SER A 24 -1.25 -17.72 9.41
C SER A 24 -1.38 -17.95 7.89
N TRP A 25 -0.33 -18.43 7.24
CA TRP A 25 -0.39 -18.78 5.82
C TRP A 25 -1.32 -19.95 5.54
N ILE A 26 -1.35 -20.94 6.44
CA ILE A 26 -2.27 -22.06 6.35
C ILE A 26 -3.72 -21.59 6.53
N ASP A 27 -3.99 -20.76 7.55
CA ASP A 27 -5.32 -20.24 7.84
C ASP A 27 -5.87 -19.43 6.65
N LEU A 28 -5.04 -18.56 6.06
CA LEU A 28 -5.39 -17.78 4.86
C LEU A 28 -5.64 -18.64 3.61
N SER A 29 -5.16 -19.89 3.60
CA SER A 29 -5.28 -20.80 2.46
C SER A 29 -6.25 -21.95 2.73
N THR A 30 -6.94 -21.94 3.87
CA THR A 30 -7.90 -22.96 4.28
C THR A 30 -9.31 -22.41 4.08
N TYR A 31 -10.14 -23.16 3.36
CA TYR A 31 -11.51 -22.83 3.04
C TYR A 31 -12.42 -24.02 3.18
N ASP A 32 -13.66 -23.81 3.56
CA ASP A 32 -14.66 -24.87 3.63
C ASP A 32 -15.03 -25.39 2.22
N ASP A 33 -15.16 -26.70 2.10
CA ASP A 33 -15.79 -27.33 0.96
C ASP A 33 -17.33 -27.16 0.99
N GLU A 34 -18.01 -27.70 -0.01
CA GLU A 34 -19.47 -27.63 -0.11
C GLU A 34 -20.21 -28.36 1.03
N ASN A 35 -19.52 -29.17 1.81
CA ASN A 35 -20.06 -29.91 2.95
C ASN A 35 -19.67 -29.25 4.30
N GLY A 36 -18.93 -28.15 4.28
CA GLY A 36 -18.47 -27.45 5.47
C GLY A 36 -17.23 -28.06 6.12
N ASN A 37 -16.43 -28.84 5.39
CA ASN A 37 -15.16 -29.36 5.89
C ASN A 37 -14.02 -28.41 5.46
N GLU A 38 -13.19 -28.03 6.42
CA GLU A 38 -11.99 -27.23 6.17
C GLU A 38 -10.99 -27.98 5.30
N GLN A 39 -10.51 -27.33 4.25
CA GLN A 39 -9.52 -27.86 3.32
C GLN A 39 -8.43 -26.84 3.06
N PHE A 40 -7.16 -27.26 3.16
CA PHE A 40 -6.01 -26.48 2.79
C PHE A 40 -5.81 -26.58 1.26
N ASN A 41 -6.01 -25.48 0.53
CA ASN A 41 -6.19 -25.49 -0.93
C ASN A 41 -5.13 -24.72 -1.71
N ALA A 42 -4.26 -23.95 -1.06
CA ALA A 42 -3.29 -23.10 -1.75
C ALA A 42 -1.98 -22.95 -0.96
N ILE A 43 -0.93 -22.60 -1.68
CA ILE A 43 0.32 -22.07 -1.11
C ILE A 43 0.65 -20.74 -1.76
N PHE A 44 1.29 -19.85 -1.03
CA PHE A 44 1.69 -18.56 -1.55
C PHE A 44 2.90 -18.70 -2.47
N PHE A 45 2.78 -18.17 -3.68
CA PHE A 45 3.87 -18.13 -4.65
C PHE A 45 4.79 -16.92 -4.43
N ARG A 46 4.20 -15.78 -4.10
CA ARG A 46 4.91 -14.50 -3.87
C ARG A 46 4.12 -13.63 -2.91
N THR A 47 4.85 -12.94 -2.04
CA THR A 47 4.30 -11.92 -1.15
C THR A 47 4.90 -10.56 -1.50
N ASN A 48 4.08 -9.52 -1.51
CA ASN A 48 4.52 -8.14 -1.67
C ASN A 48 4.31 -7.38 -0.37
N VAL A 49 5.26 -6.53 -0.01
CA VAL A 49 5.11 -5.54 1.06
C VAL A 49 4.46 -4.30 0.46
N LYS A 50 3.37 -3.81 1.06
CA LYS A 50 2.57 -2.71 0.51
C LYS A 50 2.72 -1.37 1.23
N SER A 51 3.22 -1.37 2.45
CA SER A 51 3.36 -0.18 3.29
C SER A 51 4.62 0.64 2.97
N LEU A 52 4.88 0.91 1.68
CA LEU A 52 6.07 1.61 1.21
C LEU A 52 5.71 2.91 0.48
N VAL A 53 6.51 3.95 0.72
CA VAL A 53 6.50 5.20 -0.04
C VAL A 53 7.82 5.34 -0.78
N TRP A 54 7.75 5.35 -2.08
CA TRP A 54 8.89 5.45 -3.00
C TRP A 54 9.17 6.91 -3.32
N TYR A 55 10.44 7.28 -3.45
CA TYR A 55 10.90 8.63 -3.76
C TYR A 55 12.25 8.59 -4.49
N SER A 56 12.66 9.69 -5.09
CA SER A 56 14.02 9.86 -5.61
C SER A 56 14.87 10.59 -4.57
N PRO A 57 16.00 9.99 -4.11
CA PRO A 57 16.93 10.65 -3.18
C PRO A 57 17.43 12.00 -3.73
N ASP A 58 17.79 12.07 -5.01
CA ASP A 58 18.26 13.30 -5.66
C ASP A 58 17.19 14.41 -5.63
N ASN A 59 15.92 14.07 -5.93
CA ASN A 59 14.82 15.06 -5.86
C ASN A 59 14.61 15.58 -4.44
N PHE A 60 14.79 14.74 -3.42
CA PHE A 60 14.69 15.14 -2.03
C PHE A 60 15.86 16.04 -1.61
N GLU A 61 17.11 15.65 -1.98
CA GLU A 61 18.31 16.42 -1.67
C GLU A 61 18.27 17.81 -2.35
N ASP A 62 17.94 17.86 -3.64
CA ASP A 62 17.87 19.10 -4.43
C ASP A 62 16.86 20.12 -3.87
N ASN A 63 15.78 19.64 -3.24
CA ASN A 63 14.74 20.47 -2.64
C ASN A 63 14.85 20.61 -1.11
N GLY A 64 15.82 19.94 -0.48
CA GLY A 64 16.03 19.99 0.97
C GLY A 64 14.92 19.29 1.75
N TYR A 65 14.32 18.23 1.20
CA TYR A 65 13.30 17.44 1.85
C TYR A 65 13.94 16.31 2.65
N GLU A 66 13.34 16.01 3.80
CA GLU A 66 13.77 14.90 4.66
C GLU A 66 12.71 13.80 4.69
N VAL A 67 13.16 12.55 4.83
CA VAL A 67 12.26 11.40 4.95
C VAL A 67 11.48 11.49 6.26
N PRO A 68 10.13 11.53 6.22
CA PRO A 68 9.30 11.71 7.40
C PRO A 68 9.27 10.44 8.28
N SER A 69 9.29 10.61 9.58
CA SER A 69 9.24 9.54 10.59
C SER A 69 7.84 9.33 11.19
N SER A 70 6.91 10.27 10.97
CA SER A 70 5.53 10.20 11.42
C SER A 70 4.55 10.64 10.34
N MET A 71 3.27 10.28 10.49
CA MET A 71 2.22 10.70 9.55
C MET A 71 2.05 12.23 9.55
N GLU A 72 2.21 12.86 10.70
CA GLU A 72 2.16 14.31 10.83
C GLU A 72 3.30 14.98 10.04
N GLU A 73 4.51 14.42 10.11
CA GLU A 73 5.64 14.89 9.30
C GLU A 73 5.43 14.64 7.81
N LEU A 74 4.85 13.50 7.43
CA LEU A 74 4.50 13.21 6.04
C LEU A 74 3.49 14.22 5.48
N MET A 75 2.49 14.59 6.27
CA MET A 75 1.51 15.59 5.85
C MET A 75 2.13 17.00 5.80
N ALA A 76 2.98 17.34 6.75
CA ALA A 76 3.73 18.61 6.72
C ALA A 76 4.66 18.69 5.50
N LEU A 77 5.35 17.60 5.16
CA LEU A 77 6.16 17.50 3.94
C LEU A 77 5.31 17.64 2.68
N THR A 78 4.11 17.00 2.66
CA THR A 78 3.16 17.14 1.55
C THR A 78 2.75 18.60 1.33
N GLU A 79 2.44 19.34 2.40
CA GLU A 79 2.11 20.76 2.35
C GLU A 79 3.30 21.61 1.92
N GLN A 80 4.50 21.32 2.43
CA GLN A 80 5.73 22.00 2.06
C GLN A 80 6.00 21.86 0.56
N MET A 81 6.01 20.63 0.03
CA MET A 81 6.21 20.37 -1.41
C MET A 81 5.25 21.18 -2.27
N ALA A 82 3.96 21.17 -1.92
CA ALA A 82 2.95 21.95 -2.66
C ALA A 82 3.20 23.46 -2.55
N SER A 83 3.63 23.97 -1.40
CA SER A 83 3.98 25.38 -1.18
C SER A 83 5.21 25.80 -1.98
N ASP A 84 6.18 24.89 -2.15
CA ASP A 84 7.40 25.11 -2.93
C ASP A 84 7.14 25.03 -4.45
N GLY A 85 5.92 24.67 -4.85
CA GLY A 85 5.52 24.53 -6.25
C GLY A 85 5.76 23.15 -6.85
N ASN A 86 6.13 22.18 -6.02
CA ASN A 86 6.29 20.78 -6.40
C ASN A 86 4.98 20.01 -6.16
N THR A 87 4.71 19.01 -6.98
CA THR A 87 3.56 18.10 -6.74
C THR A 87 3.98 16.97 -5.79
N PRO A 88 3.35 16.83 -4.60
CA PRO A 88 3.78 15.83 -3.64
C PRO A 88 3.63 14.39 -4.13
N TRP A 89 2.50 14.04 -4.74
CA TRP A 89 2.10 12.65 -4.92
C TRP A 89 1.89 12.23 -6.37
N CYS A 90 2.49 11.12 -6.72
CA CYS A 90 2.24 10.33 -7.92
C CYS A 90 1.18 9.28 -7.59
N ILE A 91 -0.10 9.51 -7.85
CA ILE A 91 -1.18 8.55 -7.55
C ILE A 91 -1.87 8.12 -8.83
N GLY A 92 -1.99 6.80 -9.03
CA GLY A 92 -2.77 6.22 -10.11
C GLY A 92 -3.55 5.01 -9.62
N LEU A 93 -4.87 5.00 -9.83
CA LEU A 93 -5.77 3.93 -9.42
C LEU A 93 -6.19 3.04 -10.59
N GLY A 94 -5.86 3.44 -11.83
CA GLY A 94 -6.20 2.71 -13.03
C GLY A 94 -5.52 1.34 -13.09
N SER A 95 -6.27 0.27 -13.38
CA SER A 95 -5.79 -1.10 -13.53
C SER A 95 -6.76 -1.94 -14.36
N GLY A 96 -7.33 -1.35 -15.44
CA GLY A 96 -8.32 -2.03 -16.26
C GLY A 96 -9.53 -2.51 -15.46
N ALA A 97 -9.84 -3.82 -15.53
CA ALA A 97 -10.96 -4.41 -14.79
C ALA A 97 -10.77 -4.42 -13.26
N ALA A 98 -9.54 -4.22 -12.78
CA ALA A 98 -9.20 -4.18 -11.36
C ALA A 98 -8.97 -2.75 -10.86
N THR A 99 -9.37 -1.72 -11.63
CA THR A 99 -9.24 -0.31 -11.23
C THR A 99 -9.80 -0.08 -9.82
N GLY A 100 -9.02 0.64 -9.00
CA GLY A 100 -9.39 0.99 -7.62
C GLY A 100 -8.59 0.23 -6.55
N TRP A 101 -7.98 -0.91 -6.85
CA TRP A 101 -7.21 -1.67 -5.84
C TRP A 101 -6.10 -0.85 -5.16
N PRO A 102 -5.38 0.12 -5.83
CA PRO A 102 -4.41 0.93 -5.10
C PRO A 102 -5.05 1.81 -4.03
N ALA A 103 -6.31 2.24 -4.23
CA ALA A 103 -7.05 2.98 -3.19
C ALA A 103 -7.42 2.07 -2.01
N THR A 104 -7.76 0.79 -2.26
CA THR A 104 -7.98 -0.18 -1.19
C THR A 104 -6.72 -0.34 -0.34
N ASP A 105 -5.54 -0.47 -0.98
CA ASP A 105 -4.27 -0.53 -0.28
C ASP A 105 -3.98 0.71 0.58
N TRP A 106 -4.34 1.91 0.11
CA TRP A 106 -4.26 3.13 0.91
C TRP A 106 -5.17 3.05 2.14
N MET A 107 -6.42 2.64 1.95
CA MET A 107 -7.40 2.51 3.01
C MET A 107 -6.97 1.51 4.09
N GLU A 108 -6.49 0.35 3.68
CA GLU A 108 -6.01 -0.70 4.57
C GLU A 108 -4.80 -0.24 5.39
N ASP A 109 -3.85 0.44 4.74
CA ASP A 109 -2.70 1.01 5.44
C ASP A 109 -3.10 2.09 6.44
N ILE A 110 -4.01 3.00 6.06
CA ILE A 110 -4.49 4.04 6.96
C ILE A 110 -5.22 3.43 8.17
N MET A 111 -6.04 2.41 7.95
CA MET A 111 -6.70 1.67 9.04
C MET A 111 -5.66 1.09 10.02
N LEU A 112 -4.59 0.50 9.52
CA LEU A 112 -3.49 -0.05 10.33
C LEU A 112 -2.60 1.04 10.99
N ARG A 113 -2.72 2.31 10.61
CA ARG A 113 -2.03 3.46 11.23
C ARG A 113 -2.92 4.18 12.24
N THR A 114 -4.22 4.00 12.13
CA THR A 114 -5.19 4.67 13.00
C THR A 114 -5.78 3.75 14.07
N HIS A 115 -5.83 2.45 13.80
CA HIS A 115 -6.47 1.42 14.63
C HIS A 115 -5.60 0.18 14.78
N SER A 116 -5.91 -0.65 15.79
CA SER A 116 -5.22 -1.93 16.01
C SER A 116 -5.53 -2.95 14.90
N PRO A 117 -4.66 -3.96 14.71
CA PRO A 117 -4.94 -5.07 13.81
C PRO A 117 -6.29 -5.74 14.07
N ASP A 118 -6.74 -5.87 15.33
CA ASP A 118 -8.06 -6.45 15.65
C ASP A 118 -9.22 -5.65 15.02
N VAL A 119 -9.11 -4.32 14.97
CA VAL A 119 -10.11 -3.46 14.31
C VAL A 119 -10.08 -3.66 12.80
N TYR A 120 -8.89 -3.82 12.23
CA TYR A 120 -8.72 -4.16 10.82
C TYR A 120 -9.36 -5.52 10.50
N ASP A 121 -9.12 -6.54 11.33
CA ASP A 121 -9.70 -7.87 11.16
C ASP A 121 -11.24 -7.85 11.23
N MET A 122 -11.83 -7.08 12.16
CA MET A 122 -13.28 -6.87 12.22
C MET A 122 -13.84 -6.22 10.95
N TRP A 123 -13.06 -5.34 10.31
CA TRP A 123 -13.47 -4.71 9.05
C TRP A 123 -13.44 -5.68 7.88
N VAL A 124 -12.34 -6.44 7.71
CA VAL A 124 -12.20 -7.39 6.59
C VAL A 124 -13.08 -8.63 6.75
N SER A 125 -13.41 -9.05 7.98
CA SER A 125 -14.39 -10.12 8.25
C SER A 125 -15.85 -9.67 8.13
N ASN A 126 -16.09 -8.37 7.90
CA ASN A 126 -17.42 -7.76 7.87
C ASN A 126 -18.19 -7.84 9.20
N GLU A 127 -17.50 -7.98 10.32
CA GLU A 127 -18.05 -7.80 11.66
C GLU A 127 -18.29 -6.31 11.97
N MET A 128 -17.49 -5.45 11.34
CA MET A 128 -17.65 -4.01 11.36
C MET A 128 -18.25 -3.53 10.03
N PRO A 129 -19.34 -2.78 10.04
CA PRO A 129 -19.95 -2.30 8.80
C PRO A 129 -19.05 -1.28 8.08
N PHE A 130 -19.11 -1.26 6.75
CA PHE A 130 -18.26 -0.38 5.92
C PHE A 130 -18.50 1.11 6.18
N ASN A 131 -19.66 1.51 6.72
CA ASN A 131 -19.97 2.87 7.11
C ASN A 131 -19.67 3.18 8.59
N ASP A 132 -18.85 2.36 9.24
CA ASP A 132 -18.35 2.66 10.59
C ASP A 132 -17.54 3.96 10.58
N PRO A 133 -17.63 4.83 11.59
CA PRO A 133 -16.89 6.09 11.65
C PRO A 133 -15.37 5.92 11.47
N ARG A 134 -14.80 4.80 11.87
CA ARG A 134 -13.36 4.50 11.73
C ARG A 134 -12.95 4.31 10.26
N VAL A 135 -13.83 3.67 9.48
CA VAL A 135 -13.61 3.53 8.02
C VAL A 135 -13.78 4.87 7.32
N LEU A 136 -14.77 5.66 7.74
CA LEU A 136 -14.99 7.01 7.19
C LEU A 136 -13.80 7.93 7.50
N GLU A 137 -13.21 7.86 8.70
CA GLU A 137 -11.99 8.59 9.05
C GLU A 137 -10.83 8.26 8.09
N ALA A 138 -10.63 6.98 7.79
CA ALA A 138 -9.61 6.56 6.83
C ALA A 138 -9.91 7.04 5.41
N MET A 139 -11.18 7.03 4.98
CA MET A 139 -11.61 7.57 3.68
C MET A 139 -11.37 9.08 3.59
N ASP A 140 -11.70 9.83 4.64
CA ASP A 140 -11.50 11.28 4.70
C ASP A 140 -10.01 11.63 4.65
N PHE A 141 -9.17 10.84 5.36
CA PHE A 141 -7.73 11.03 5.31
C PHE A 141 -7.17 10.78 3.89
N PHE A 142 -7.49 9.66 3.26
CA PHE A 142 -7.09 9.40 1.87
C PHE A 142 -7.62 10.49 0.92
N GLY A 143 -8.88 10.87 1.08
CA GLY A 143 -9.51 11.93 0.30
C GLY A 143 -8.83 13.28 0.45
N SER A 144 -8.30 13.60 1.64
CA SER A 144 -7.57 14.86 1.87
C SER A 144 -6.30 14.98 1.00
N ILE A 145 -5.73 13.85 0.61
CA ILE A 145 -4.59 13.79 -0.33
C ILE A 145 -5.11 13.67 -1.77
N ALA A 146 -5.85 12.61 -2.08
CA ALA A 146 -6.19 12.22 -3.45
C ALA A 146 -7.17 13.16 -4.17
N LEU A 147 -7.95 13.94 -3.42
CA LEU A 147 -8.90 14.92 -3.97
C LEU A 147 -8.38 16.35 -3.97
N ASN A 148 -7.15 16.57 -3.53
CA ASN A 148 -6.51 17.89 -3.59
C ASN A 148 -5.71 18.04 -4.88
N ASP A 149 -6.18 18.92 -5.77
CA ASP A 149 -5.55 19.16 -7.08
C ASP A 149 -4.07 19.63 -6.98
N SER A 150 -3.67 20.24 -5.87
CA SER A 150 -2.30 20.69 -5.65
C SER A 150 -1.39 19.58 -5.12
N TYR A 151 -1.94 18.44 -4.68
CA TYR A 151 -1.17 17.37 -4.07
C TYR A 151 -0.88 16.21 -5.03
N VAL A 152 -1.64 16.09 -6.12
CA VAL A 152 -1.55 14.91 -6.99
C VAL A 152 -1.20 15.29 -8.43
N ASN A 153 -0.34 14.50 -9.05
CA ASN A 153 0.07 14.72 -10.44
C ASN A 153 -1.14 14.60 -11.39
N GLY A 154 -1.32 15.62 -12.24
CA GLY A 154 -2.47 15.73 -13.12
C GLY A 154 -3.77 16.18 -12.44
N GLY A 155 -3.74 16.50 -11.14
CA GLY A 155 -4.88 16.86 -10.32
C GLY A 155 -5.78 15.68 -9.94
N SER A 156 -6.75 15.93 -9.07
CA SER A 156 -7.64 14.90 -8.49
C SER A 156 -8.38 14.06 -9.53
N LYS A 157 -8.67 14.64 -10.70
CA LYS A 157 -9.36 13.93 -11.81
C LYS A 157 -8.48 12.87 -12.47
N ALA A 158 -7.16 13.05 -12.46
CA ALA A 158 -6.22 12.09 -13.03
C ALA A 158 -6.06 10.84 -12.16
N VAL A 159 -6.26 10.95 -10.87
CA VAL A 159 -6.07 9.85 -9.91
C VAL A 159 -6.79 8.57 -10.32
N ALA A 160 -8.05 8.66 -10.72
CA ALA A 160 -8.85 7.49 -11.10
C ALA A 160 -8.47 6.89 -12.46
N THR A 161 -7.85 7.67 -13.35
CA THR A 161 -7.60 7.29 -14.75
C THR A 161 -6.14 6.97 -15.04
N THR A 162 -5.20 7.51 -14.29
CA THR A 162 -3.78 7.18 -14.41
C THR A 162 -3.56 5.72 -14.02
N ASP A 163 -2.93 4.95 -14.91
CA ASP A 163 -2.59 3.55 -14.64
C ASP A 163 -1.56 3.47 -13.49
N PHE A 164 -1.71 2.51 -12.58
CA PHE A 164 -0.83 2.37 -11.42
C PHE A 164 0.64 2.13 -11.82
N ARG A 165 0.87 1.57 -13.01
CA ARG A 165 2.21 1.32 -13.54
C ARG A 165 2.88 2.56 -14.09
N ASP A 166 2.08 3.51 -14.56
CA ASP A 166 2.56 4.75 -15.16
C ASP A 166 2.71 5.87 -14.11
N ALA A 167 1.92 5.80 -13.04
CA ALA A 167 1.92 6.82 -11.99
C ALA A 167 3.32 7.15 -11.43
N PRO A 168 4.23 6.18 -11.15
CA PRO A 168 5.55 6.47 -10.61
C PRO A 168 6.52 7.14 -11.61
N ASN A 169 6.23 7.17 -12.91
CA ASN A 169 7.13 7.74 -13.91
C ASN A 169 7.47 9.21 -13.63
N GLY A 170 6.55 9.95 -13.02
CA GLY A 170 6.75 11.35 -12.62
C GLY A 170 7.89 11.56 -11.62
N LEU A 171 8.32 10.53 -10.87
CA LEU A 171 9.49 10.60 -9.99
C LEU A 171 10.80 10.78 -10.78
N PHE A 172 10.85 10.27 -12.00
CA PHE A 172 12.04 10.13 -12.83
C PHE A 172 12.10 11.13 -13.99
N THR A 173 11.16 12.06 -14.06
CA THR A 173 11.19 13.16 -15.04
C THR A 173 12.12 14.29 -14.56
N SER A 174 12.61 15.12 -15.48
CA SER A 174 13.43 16.30 -15.14
C SER A 174 12.85 17.56 -15.78
N PRO A 175 12.25 18.49 -15.00
CA PRO A 175 12.02 18.40 -13.55
C PRO A 175 11.05 17.27 -13.18
N ALA A 176 11.10 16.82 -11.92
CA ALA A 176 10.18 15.81 -11.43
C ALA A 176 8.72 16.32 -11.48
N GLU A 177 7.82 15.49 -11.99
CA GLU A 177 6.39 15.81 -12.04
C GLU A 177 5.68 15.56 -10.72
N CYS A 178 6.22 14.69 -9.89
CA CYS A 178 5.75 14.40 -8.54
C CYS A 178 6.88 13.79 -7.71
N MET A 179 6.80 13.90 -6.36
CA MET A 179 7.91 13.63 -5.44
C MET A 179 7.84 12.28 -4.73
N MET A 180 6.64 11.76 -4.49
CA MET A 180 6.40 10.54 -3.71
C MET A 180 5.37 9.65 -4.37
N HIS A 181 5.55 8.31 -4.23
CA HIS A 181 4.62 7.31 -4.75
C HIS A 181 4.40 6.20 -3.71
N ARG A 182 3.19 6.08 -3.15
CA ARG A 182 2.87 4.98 -2.23
C ARG A 182 2.45 3.75 -3.02
N GLN A 183 3.23 2.66 -2.93
CA GLN A 183 2.96 1.44 -3.66
C GLN A 183 3.75 0.24 -3.10
N ALA A 184 3.33 -0.96 -3.45
CA ALA A 184 3.93 -2.21 -3.05
C ALA A 184 5.34 -2.45 -3.62
N SER A 185 6.07 -3.39 -3.01
CA SER A 185 7.45 -3.76 -3.36
C SER A 185 7.66 -4.31 -4.78
N PHE A 186 6.59 -4.56 -5.52
CA PHE A 186 6.67 -4.96 -6.93
C PHE A 186 6.85 -3.79 -7.90
N ILE A 187 6.56 -2.54 -7.47
CA ILE A 187 6.45 -1.39 -8.38
C ILE A 187 7.75 -1.06 -9.15
N PRO A 188 8.96 -1.32 -8.61
CA PRO A 188 10.19 -1.09 -9.37
C PRO A 188 10.28 -1.86 -10.69
N ALA A 189 9.50 -2.94 -10.86
CA ALA A 189 9.40 -3.65 -12.14
C ALA A 189 8.76 -2.82 -13.27
N PHE A 190 8.13 -1.69 -12.93
CA PHE A 190 7.49 -0.74 -13.85
C PHE A 190 8.21 0.60 -13.93
N PHE A 191 9.30 0.77 -13.22
CA PHE A 191 10.12 1.99 -13.31
C PHE A 191 10.85 2.04 -14.66
N PRO A 192 11.27 3.22 -15.11
CA PRO A 192 12.04 3.36 -16.36
C PRO A 192 13.29 2.48 -16.38
N GLU A 193 13.68 2.03 -17.58
CA GLU A 193 14.94 1.28 -17.76
C GLU A 193 16.13 2.12 -17.31
N GLY A 194 17.07 1.49 -16.60
CA GLY A 194 18.34 2.09 -16.21
C GLY A 194 18.34 2.80 -14.86
N VAL A 195 17.20 2.91 -14.17
CA VAL A 195 17.19 3.44 -12.81
C VAL A 195 17.66 2.41 -11.80
N GLU A 196 18.45 2.84 -10.82
CA GLU A 196 19.17 2.00 -9.87
C GLU A 196 18.66 2.23 -8.44
N ALA A 197 18.36 1.12 -7.72
CA ALA A 197 17.92 1.15 -6.34
C ALA A 197 19.00 1.71 -5.41
N GLY A 198 18.62 2.60 -4.49
CA GLY A 198 19.54 3.28 -3.57
C GLY A 198 20.33 4.41 -4.21
N VAL A 199 20.10 4.68 -5.50
CA VAL A 199 20.68 5.80 -6.26
C VAL A 199 19.57 6.68 -6.80
N ASP A 200 18.84 6.20 -7.82
CA ASP A 200 17.77 6.95 -8.47
C ASP A 200 16.44 6.87 -7.70
N TYR A 201 16.25 5.79 -6.95
CA TYR A 201 15.07 5.62 -6.11
C TYR A 201 15.37 4.86 -4.82
N ASP A 202 14.63 5.20 -3.78
CA ASP A 202 14.61 4.52 -2.50
C ASP A 202 13.18 4.52 -1.95
N PHE A 203 12.98 3.96 -0.77
CA PHE A 203 11.68 3.94 -0.13
C PHE A 203 11.79 4.16 1.38
N PHE A 204 10.70 4.63 1.95
CA PHE A 204 10.52 4.63 3.39
C PHE A 204 9.21 3.96 3.77
N TYR A 205 9.12 3.55 5.03
CA TYR A 205 7.91 2.96 5.58
C TYR A 205 6.79 4.01 5.64
N PHE A 206 5.59 3.68 5.16
CA PHE A 206 4.42 4.54 5.31
C PHE A 206 4.17 4.75 6.80
N PRO A 207 4.39 5.96 7.36
CA PRO A 207 4.62 6.13 8.77
C PRO A 207 3.34 6.02 9.61
N ALA A 208 3.51 5.70 10.89
CA ALA A 208 2.42 5.73 11.87
C ALA A 208 2.14 7.16 12.34
N PHE A 209 0.94 7.40 12.87
CA PHE A 209 0.63 8.64 13.58
C PHE A 209 1.41 8.71 14.89
N ALA A 210 1.98 9.89 15.19
CA ALA A 210 2.68 10.13 16.45
C ALA A 210 1.73 9.90 17.64
N GLY A 211 2.24 9.23 18.68
CA GLY A 211 1.49 8.95 19.88
C GLY A 211 0.48 7.79 19.80
N LYS A 212 0.36 7.13 18.65
CA LYS A 212 -0.37 5.86 18.53
C LYS A 212 0.62 4.70 18.65
N ASP A 213 0.55 3.96 19.75
CA ASP A 213 1.38 2.76 19.98
C ASP A 213 0.73 1.54 19.31
N LEU A 214 0.78 1.52 18.00
CA LEU A 214 0.23 0.44 17.17
C LEU A 214 1.32 -0.50 16.64
N GLY A 215 2.57 -0.33 17.06
CA GLY A 215 3.71 -1.03 16.50
C GLY A 215 4.02 -0.58 15.07
N THR A 216 4.55 -1.50 14.27
CA THR A 216 4.88 -1.26 12.86
C THR A 216 4.17 -2.27 11.95
N PRO A 217 2.82 -2.25 11.89
CA PRO A 217 2.10 -3.17 11.03
C PRO A 217 2.45 -2.93 9.57
N VAL A 218 2.55 -4.01 8.81
CA VAL A 218 2.87 -3.98 7.38
C VAL A 218 1.75 -4.69 6.63
N LEU A 219 1.17 -3.99 5.67
CA LEU A 219 0.21 -4.60 4.74
C LEU A 219 0.97 -5.50 3.76
N GLY A 220 0.51 -6.72 3.61
CA GLY A 220 1.05 -7.72 2.70
C GLY A 220 0.00 -8.29 1.75
N ALA A 221 0.40 -8.69 0.54
CA ALA A 221 -0.44 -9.39 -0.42
C ALA A 221 0.37 -10.25 -1.40
#